data_620547e160b1b4da2d5721b12d3781ee
#
_entry.id   620547e160b1b4da2d5721b12d3781ee
#
_cell.length_a   1.000
_cell.length_b   1.000
_cell.length_c   1.000
_cell.angle_alpha   90.00
_cell.angle_beta   90.00
_cell.angle_gamma   90.00
#
_symmetry.space_group_name_H-M   'P 1'
#
loop_
_entity.id
_entity.type
_entity.pdbx_description
1 polymer ?
#
loop_
_entity_poly.entity_id
_entity_poly.type
_entity_poly.pdbx_seq_one_letter_code
_entity_poly.pdbx_strand_id
1 'polypeptide(L)'
;MSEVLKKVLTVSILLNILLLGVLAGFINARLRSDWFYSAAHEFSPESRHLAARIMRKTRNGLETDIRLLHKTRDDMMKVLQAEDFDSLSYEHNADKLRSTQARILDTKLDATKELALALPDKERQYLAGRLAESLGEKRRLIAPWYRSKQAPKPEAKPE
;
A
#
# COMPACT_ATOMS: atom_id res chain seq x y z
N MET A 1 -12.02 -12.95 46.15
CA MET A 1 -11.85 -12.01 45.02
C MET A 1 -13.10 -11.13 45.02
N SER A 2 -12.95 -9.81 45.18
CA SER A 2 -14.10 -8.90 45.27
C SER A 2 -14.89 -8.88 43.97
N GLU A 3 -16.22 -8.70 44.05
CA GLU A 3 -17.12 -8.60 42.87
C GLU A 3 -16.67 -7.47 41.90
N VAL A 4 -16.09 -6.42 42.44
CA VAL A 4 -15.51 -5.32 41.64
C VAL A 4 -14.32 -5.80 40.80
N LEU A 5 -13.44 -6.62 41.37
CA LEU A 5 -12.27 -7.16 40.64
C LEU A 5 -12.69 -8.08 39.47
N LYS A 6 -13.71 -8.91 39.70
CA LYS A 6 -14.28 -9.78 38.65
C LYS A 6 -14.84 -8.94 37.48
N LYS A 7 -15.62 -7.89 37.80
CA LYS A 7 -16.21 -6.98 36.80
C LYS A 7 -15.12 -6.26 36.01
N VAL A 8 -14.08 -5.72 36.64
CA VAL A 8 -12.96 -5.07 36.00
C VAL A 8 -12.20 -6.02 35.08
N LEU A 9 -11.94 -7.25 35.52
CA LEU A 9 -11.28 -8.28 34.74
C LEU A 9 -12.11 -8.66 33.50
N THR A 10 -13.41 -8.83 33.63
CA THR A 10 -14.31 -9.16 32.52
C THR A 10 -14.33 -8.04 31.46
N VAL A 11 -14.45 -6.79 31.94
CA VAL A 11 -14.41 -5.61 31.00
C VAL A 11 -13.07 -5.51 30.28
N SER A 12 -11.95 -5.74 30.99
CA SER A 12 -10.62 -5.73 30.38
C SER A 12 -10.45 -6.83 29.29
N ILE A 13 -10.95 -8.05 29.58
CA ILE A 13 -10.90 -9.15 28.61
C ILE A 13 -11.77 -8.83 27.37
N LEU A 14 -12.98 -8.31 27.56
CA LEU A 14 -13.86 -7.92 26.44
C LEU A 14 -13.25 -6.81 25.59
N LEU A 15 -12.60 -5.82 26.23
CA LEU A 15 -11.92 -4.74 25.53
C LEU A 15 -10.73 -5.27 24.71
N ASN A 16 -9.95 -6.20 25.25
CA ASN A 16 -8.84 -6.82 24.52
C ASN A 16 -9.32 -7.65 23.33
N ILE A 17 -10.42 -8.41 23.48
CA ILE A 17 -11.02 -9.17 22.38
C ILE A 17 -11.53 -8.22 21.29
N LEU A 18 -12.18 -7.11 21.67
CA LEU A 18 -12.63 -6.08 20.75
C LEU A 18 -11.45 -5.46 19.97
N LEU A 19 -10.37 -5.09 20.68
CA LEU A 19 -9.16 -4.53 20.07
C LEU A 19 -8.49 -5.53 19.10
N LEU A 20 -8.40 -6.81 19.48
CA LEU A 20 -7.89 -7.85 18.61
C LEU A 20 -8.78 -8.05 17.38
N GLY A 21 -10.09 -7.99 17.53
CA GLY A 21 -11.06 -8.07 16.43
C GLY A 21 -10.92 -6.89 15.45
N VAL A 22 -10.79 -5.67 15.98
CA VAL A 22 -10.56 -4.44 15.18
C VAL A 22 -9.21 -4.52 14.46
N LEU A 23 -8.15 -4.94 15.15
CA LEU A 23 -6.82 -5.09 14.57
C LEU A 23 -6.81 -6.16 13.47
N ALA A 24 -7.42 -7.32 13.71
CA ALA A 24 -7.55 -8.38 12.70
C ALA A 24 -8.39 -7.92 11.50
N GLY A 25 -9.47 -7.17 11.73
CA GLY A 25 -10.28 -6.55 10.69
C GLY A 25 -9.50 -5.54 9.86
N PHE A 26 -8.69 -4.70 10.52
CA PHE A 26 -7.84 -3.69 9.86
C PHE A 26 -6.72 -4.34 9.03
N ILE A 27 -6.07 -5.39 9.57
CA ILE A 27 -5.06 -6.17 8.85
C ILE A 27 -5.70 -6.87 7.64
N ASN A 28 -6.85 -7.50 7.81
CA ASN A 28 -7.57 -8.17 6.73
C ASN A 28 -8.07 -7.20 5.65
N ALA A 29 -8.55 -6.01 6.03
CA ALA A 29 -8.91 -4.94 5.09
C ALA A 29 -7.69 -4.42 4.34
N ARG A 30 -6.53 -4.32 4.99
CA ARG A 30 -5.27 -3.87 4.36
C ARG A 30 -4.68 -4.92 3.42
N LEU A 31 -4.85 -6.21 3.75
CA LEU A 31 -4.47 -7.33 2.88
C LEU A 31 -5.46 -7.51 1.71
N ARG A 32 -6.72 -7.14 1.88
CA ARG A 32 -7.76 -7.15 0.84
C ARG A 32 -7.73 -5.93 -0.09
N SER A 33 -6.96 -4.90 0.23
CA SER A 33 -6.80 -3.72 -0.63
C SER A 33 -5.96 -3.97 -1.90
N ASP A 34 -5.60 -5.20 -2.18
CA ASP A 34 -5.13 -5.60 -3.49
C ASP A 34 -6.32 -5.54 -4.45
N TRP A 35 -6.47 -4.39 -5.12
CA TRP A 35 -7.46 -4.11 -6.18
C TRP A 35 -7.62 -5.30 -7.14
N PHE A 36 -6.57 -6.08 -7.27
CA PHE A 36 -6.48 -7.27 -8.11
C PHE A 36 -7.39 -8.42 -7.62
N TYR A 37 -7.41 -8.72 -6.31
CA TYR A 37 -8.30 -9.76 -5.77
C TYR A 37 -9.77 -9.39 -5.94
N SER A 38 -10.09 -8.11 -5.82
CA SER A 38 -11.44 -7.60 -6.07
C SER A 38 -11.83 -7.73 -7.55
N ALA A 39 -10.90 -7.50 -8.48
CA ALA A 39 -11.15 -7.63 -9.91
C ALA A 39 -11.29 -9.10 -10.35
N ALA A 40 -10.56 -10.01 -9.72
CA ALA A 40 -10.54 -11.42 -10.13
C ALA A 40 -11.90 -12.15 -9.98
N HIS A 41 -12.82 -11.63 -9.17
CA HIS A 41 -14.16 -12.21 -9.04
C HIS A 41 -15.03 -12.06 -10.30
N GLU A 42 -14.78 -11.02 -11.11
CA GLU A 42 -15.51 -10.74 -12.35
C GLU A 42 -14.90 -11.45 -13.56
N PHE A 43 -13.75 -12.10 -13.40
CA PHE A 43 -13.10 -12.82 -14.49
C PHE A 43 -13.69 -14.21 -14.69
N SER A 44 -13.64 -14.70 -15.93
CA SER A 44 -13.91 -16.09 -16.25
C SER A 44 -12.99 -17.04 -15.45
N PRO A 45 -13.35 -18.30 -15.22
CA PRO A 45 -12.52 -19.26 -14.52
C PRO A 45 -11.10 -19.38 -15.11
N GLU A 46 -11.00 -19.35 -16.43
CA GLU A 46 -9.72 -19.45 -17.16
C GLU A 46 -8.85 -18.21 -16.90
N SER A 47 -9.43 -17.02 -17.04
CA SER A 47 -8.75 -15.74 -16.76
C SER A 47 -8.33 -15.63 -15.29
N ARG A 48 -9.12 -16.15 -14.36
CA ARG A 48 -8.75 -16.22 -12.93
C ARG A 48 -7.50 -17.09 -12.70
N HIS A 49 -7.43 -18.25 -13.32
CA HIS A 49 -6.26 -19.14 -13.20
C HIS A 49 -5.00 -18.50 -13.78
N LEU A 50 -5.13 -17.85 -14.94
CA LEU A 50 -4.05 -17.12 -15.57
C LEU A 50 -3.56 -15.97 -14.68
N ALA A 51 -4.49 -15.13 -14.22
CA ALA A 51 -4.23 -14.02 -13.34
C ALA A 51 -3.53 -14.46 -12.04
N ALA A 52 -4.00 -15.54 -11.40
CA ALA A 52 -3.39 -16.10 -10.21
C ALA A 52 -1.94 -16.58 -10.46
N ARG A 53 -1.66 -17.15 -11.64
CA ARG A 53 -0.31 -17.56 -12.04
C ARG A 53 0.63 -16.38 -12.19
N ILE A 54 0.20 -15.34 -12.92
CA ILE A 54 0.98 -14.10 -13.12
C ILE A 54 1.28 -13.46 -11.77
N MET A 55 0.27 -13.32 -10.90
CA MET A 55 0.43 -12.70 -9.59
C MET A 55 1.35 -13.49 -8.66
N ARG A 56 1.30 -14.82 -8.70
CA ARG A 56 2.23 -15.67 -7.93
C ARG A 56 3.66 -15.47 -8.39
N LYS A 57 3.91 -15.48 -9.71
CA LYS A 57 5.21 -15.20 -10.32
C LYS A 57 5.73 -13.82 -9.88
N THR A 58 4.88 -12.80 -10.00
CA THR A 58 5.20 -11.42 -9.61
C THR A 58 5.53 -11.31 -8.14
N ARG A 59 4.71 -11.91 -7.26
CA ARG A 59 4.95 -11.90 -5.80
C ARG A 59 6.31 -12.51 -5.46
N ASN A 60 6.62 -13.67 -6.02
CA ASN A 60 7.90 -14.34 -5.79
C ASN A 60 9.08 -13.48 -6.28
N GLY A 61 8.93 -12.81 -7.44
CA GLY A 61 9.95 -11.89 -7.96
C GLY A 61 10.15 -10.65 -7.09
N LEU A 62 9.09 -10.16 -6.44
CA LEU A 62 9.14 -8.95 -5.60
C LEU A 62 9.64 -9.20 -4.17
N GLU A 63 9.69 -10.43 -3.70
CA GLU A 63 9.96 -10.73 -2.28
C GLU A 63 11.30 -10.15 -1.81
N THR A 64 12.34 -10.27 -2.63
CA THR A 64 13.68 -9.75 -2.32
C THR A 64 13.69 -8.21 -2.27
N ASP A 65 13.05 -7.56 -3.25
CA ASP A 65 12.97 -6.09 -3.29
C ASP A 65 12.11 -5.53 -2.16
N ILE A 66 11.04 -6.22 -1.77
CA ILE A 66 10.22 -5.82 -0.61
C ILE A 66 11.03 -5.93 0.68
N ARG A 67 11.78 -7.01 0.89
CA ARG A 67 12.68 -7.13 2.05
C ARG A 67 13.75 -6.04 2.07
N LEU A 68 14.35 -5.75 0.90
CA LEU A 68 15.34 -4.68 0.77
C LEU A 68 14.73 -3.31 1.07
N LEU A 69 13.50 -3.05 0.60
CA LEU A 69 12.75 -1.82 0.87
C LEU A 69 12.56 -1.60 2.38
N HIS A 70 12.11 -2.63 3.10
CA HIS A 70 11.92 -2.55 4.56
C HIS A 70 13.25 -2.30 5.26
N LYS A 71 14.29 -3.08 4.95
CA LYS A 71 15.62 -2.90 5.54
C LYS A 71 16.14 -1.47 5.31
N THR A 72 16.04 -0.95 4.07
CA THR A 72 16.54 0.39 3.75
C THR A 72 15.76 1.48 4.51
N ARG A 73 14.46 1.31 4.71
CA ARG A 73 13.65 2.23 5.55
C ARG A 73 14.11 2.21 7.00
N ASP A 74 14.34 1.02 7.56
CA ASP A 74 14.82 0.87 8.93
C ASP A 74 16.21 1.51 9.10
N ASP A 75 17.10 1.33 8.12
CA ASP A 75 18.43 1.94 8.13
C ASP A 75 18.34 3.47 8.02
N MET A 76 17.46 4.02 7.19
CA MET A 76 17.17 5.47 7.14
C MET A 76 16.66 5.99 8.48
N MET A 77 15.75 5.27 9.15
CA MET A 77 15.24 5.68 10.45
C MET A 77 16.33 5.71 11.52
N LYS A 78 17.27 4.77 11.49
CA LYS A 78 18.44 4.76 12.40
C LYS A 78 19.33 6.00 12.18
N VAL A 79 19.60 6.35 10.91
CA VAL A 79 20.39 7.55 10.58
C VAL A 79 19.70 8.83 11.09
N LEU A 80 18.36 8.93 10.93
CA LEU A 80 17.57 10.07 11.42
C LEU A 80 17.49 10.16 12.95
N GLN A 81 17.64 9.05 13.66
CA GLN A 81 17.58 8.99 15.13
C GLN A 81 18.95 9.14 15.80
N ALA A 82 20.06 9.13 15.03
CA ALA A 82 21.39 9.31 15.56
C ALA A 82 21.58 10.74 16.09
N GLU A 83 22.33 10.91 17.17
CA GLU A 83 22.68 12.23 17.71
C GLU A 83 23.48 13.05 16.68
N ASP A 84 24.42 12.40 15.99
CA ASP A 84 25.15 12.97 14.86
C ASP A 84 24.50 12.52 13.56
N PHE A 85 23.83 13.45 12.86
CA PHE A 85 23.17 13.17 11.59
C PHE A 85 24.19 13.01 10.46
N ASP A 86 24.33 11.80 9.93
CA ASP A 86 25.16 11.49 8.76
C ASP A 86 24.35 11.69 7.47
N SER A 87 24.52 12.85 6.83
CA SER A 87 23.83 13.19 5.58
C SER A 87 24.21 12.27 4.41
N LEU A 88 25.46 11.79 4.35
CA LEU A 88 25.92 10.90 3.28
C LEU A 88 25.26 9.52 3.37
N SER A 89 25.21 8.95 4.57
CA SER A 89 24.47 7.71 4.82
C SER A 89 22.98 7.85 4.55
N TYR A 90 22.39 9.01 4.88
CA TYR A 90 20.99 9.29 4.55
C TYR A 90 20.76 9.32 3.04
N GLU A 91 21.56 10.07 2.27
CA GLU A 91 21.46 10.18 0.82
C GLU A 91 21.65 8.82 0.14
N HIS A 92 22.65 8.05 0.56
CA HIS A 92 22.87 6.69 0.04
C HIS A 92 21.63 5.79 0.25
N ASN A 93 21.04 5.80 1.44
CA ASN A 93 19.84 5.02 1.72
C ASN A 93 18.63 5.54 0.95
N ALA A 94 18.51 6.86 0.75
CA ALA A 94 17.45 7.46 -0.05
C ALA A 94 17.52 7.03 -1.53
N ASP A 95 18.70 6.99 -2.12
CA ASP A 95 18.91 6.51 -3.49
C ASP A 95 18.61 5.02 -3.63
N LYS A 96 19.04 4.22 -2.67
CA LYS A 96 18.71 2.80 -2.60
C LYS A 96 17.22 2.56 -2.44
N LEU A 97 16.52 3.40 -1.67
CA LEU A 97 15.07 3.37 -1.52
C LEU A 97 14.39 3.67 -2.85
N ARG A 98 14.77 4.77 -3.54
CA ARG A 98 14.23 5.19 -4.83
C ARG A 98 14.40 4.08 -5.88
N SER A 99 15.62 3.56 -6.03
CA SER A 99 15.92 2.51 -7.01
C SER A 99 15.14 1.22 -6.76
N THR A 100 15.00 0.82 -5.49
CA THR A 100 14.22 -0.36 -5.11
C THR A 100 12.72 -0.15 -5.38
N GLN A 101 12.19 1.04 -5.09
CA GLN A 101 10.80 1.38 -5.41
C GLN A 101 10.53 1.38 -6.92
N ALA A 102 11.48 1.89 -7.73
CA ALA A 102 11.38 1.85 -9.19
C ALA A 102 11.29 0.40 -9.70
N ARG A 103 12.19 -0.50 -9.27
CA ARG A 103 12.13 -1.92 -9.66
C ARG A 103 10.83 -2.60 -9.26
N ILE A 104 10.32 -2.32 -8.06
CA ILE A 104 9.01 -2.85 -7.61
C ILE A 104 7.89 -2.35 -8.52
N LEU A 105 7.91 -1.07 -8.90
CA LEU A 105 6.93 -0.49 -9.80
C LEU A 105 7.00 -1.12 -11.19
N ASP A 106 8.21 -1.22 -11.76
CA ASP A 106 8.44 -1.81 -13.08
C ASP A 106 7.94 -3.26 -13.13
N THR A 107 8.28 -4.07 -12.13
CA THR A 107 7.79 -5.46 -12.02
C THR A 107 6.26 -5.54 -11.97
N LYS A 108 5.59 -4.60 -11.28
CA LYS A 108 4.12 -4.53 -11.23
C LYS A 108 3.52 -4.09 -12.56
N LEU A 109 4.15 -3.14 -13.25
CA LEU A 109 3.70 -2.67 -14.56
C LEU A 109 3.84 -3.78 -15.61
N ASP A 110 4.95 -4.53 -15.59
CA ASP A 110 5.15 -5.68 -16.47
C ASP A 110 4.11 -6.78 -16.23
N ALA A 111 3.81 -7.09 -14.98
CA ALA A 111 2.75 -8.04 -14.64
C ALA A 111 1.36 -7.55 -15.11
N THR A 112 1.08 -6.26 -14.99
CA THR A 112 -0.16 -5.66 -15.48
C THR A 112 -0.24 -5.75 -17.00
N LYS A 113 0.86 -5.49 -17.70
CA LYS A 113 0.96 -5.61 -19.16
C LYS A 113 0.77 -7.08 -19.59
N GLU A 114 1.45 -8.04 -18.95
CA GLU A 114 1.31 -9.48 -19.22
C GLU A 114 -0.15 -9.90 -19.07
N LEU A 115 -0.82 -9.46 -18.00
CA LEU A 115 -2.22 -9.73 -17.76
C LEU A 115 -3.13 -9.08 -18.81
N ALA A 116 -2.91 -7.81 -19.15
CA ALA A 116 -3.73 -7.09 -20.11
C ALA A 116 -3.66 -7.70 -21.53
N LEU A 117 -2.51 -8.24 -21.92
CA LEU A 117 -2.34 -8.92 -23.21
C LEU A 117 -3.06 -10.28 -23.27
N ALA A 118 -3.25 -10.90 -22.13
CA ALA A 118 -3.81 -12.25 -22.05
C ALA A 118 -5.33 -12.27 -21.75
N LEU A 119 -5.90 -11.16 -21.29
CA LEU A 119 -7.32 -11.06 -20.96
C LEU A 119 -8.17 -10.73 -22.19
N PRO A 120 -9.41 -11.29 -22.29
CA PRO A 120 -10.43 -10.82 -23.22
C PRO A 120 -10.74 -9.33 -23.04
N ASP A 121 -11.19 -8.65 -24.10
CA ASP A 121 -11.41 -7.22 -24.13
C ASP A 121 -12.30 -6.69 -22.98
N LYS A 122 -13.40 -7.38 -22.68
CA LYS A 122 -14.31 -6.99 -21.59
C LYS A 122 -13.64 -7.05 -20.21
N GLU A 123 -12.91 -8.11 -19.96
CA GLU A 123 -12.20 -8.31 -18.69
C GLU A 123 -11.03 -7.33 -18.55
N ARG A 124 -10.35 -7.02 -19.65
CA ARG A 124 -9.30 -5.99 -19.70
C ARG A 124 -9.84 -4.58 -19.39
N GLN A 125 -11.02 -4.24 -19.96
CA GLN A 125 -11.69 -2.96 -19.67
C GLN A 125 -12.11 -2.88 -18.19
N TYR A 126 -12.65 -3.97 -17.64
CA TYR A 126 -12.98 -4.03 -16.21
C TYR A 126 -11.74 -3.86 -15.32
N LEU A 127 -10.63 -4.53 -15.67
CA LEU A 127 -9.35 -4.36 -14.99
C LEU A 127 -8.87 -2.91 -15.00
N ALA A 128 -8.96 -2.23 -16.15
CA ALA A 128 -8.58 -0.82 -16.29
C ALA A 128 -9.44 0.09 -15.41
N GLY A 129 -10.76 -0.15 -15.34
CA GLY A 129 -11.68 0.59 -14.46
C GLY A 129 -11.29 0.45 -12.98
N ARG A 130 -11.03 -0.76 -12.52
CA ARG A 130 -10.62 -1.02 -11.13
C ARG A 130 -9.26 -0.41 -10.79
N LEU A 131 -8.33 -0.44 -11.74
CA LEU A 131 -7.04 0.22 -11.57
C LEU A 131 -7.21 1.75 -11.44
N ALA A 132 -8.04 2.35 -12.29
CA ALA A 132 -8.34 3.78 -12.24
C ALA A 132 -8.98 4.20 -10.90
N GLU A 133 -9.93 3.41 -10.37
CA GLU A 133 -10.54 3.63 -9.06
C GLU A 133 -9.47 3.60 -7.94
N SER A 134 -8.60 2.58 -7.93
CA SER A 134 -7.56 2.45 -6.91
C SER A 134 -6.54 3.60 -6.93
N LEU A 135 -6.24 4.13 -8.11
CA LEU A 135 -5.38 5.29 -8.29
C LEU A 135 -6.10 6.59 -7.91
N GLY A 136 -7.41 6.68 -8.20
CA GLY A 136 -8.26 7.82 -7.85
C GLY A 136 -8.47 7.96 -6.34
N GLU A 137 -8.67 6.87 -5.61
CA GLU A 137 -8.76 6.88 -4.15
C GLU A 137 -7.46 7.35 -3.50
N LYS A 138 -6.29 6.88 -3.98
CA LYS A 138 -4.99 7.35 -3.48
C LYS A 138 -4.79 8.85 -3.74
N ARG A 139 -5.26 9.38 -4.87
CA ARG A 139 -5.24 10.82 -5.14
C ARG A 139 -6.08 11.62 -4.14
N ARG A 140 -7.24 11.12 -3.74
CA ARG A 140 -8.12 11.80 -2.77
C ARG A 140 -7.47 11.89 -1.39
N LEU A 141 -6.70 10.89 -0.97
CA LEU A 141 -5.99 10.88 0.31
C LEU A 141 -4.79 11.85 0.34
N ILE A 142 -4.16 12.12 -0.81
CA ILE A 142 -2.99 13.00 -0.91
C ILE A 142 -3.41 14.44 -1.26
N ALA A 143 -4.58 14.66 -1.83
CA ALA A 143 -5.04 15.92 -2.37
C ALA A 143 -5.20 17.09 -1.37
N PRO A 144 -5.52 16.92 -0.06
CA PRO A 144 -5.76 18.06 0.82
C PRO A 144 -4.55 18.97 0.99
N TRP A 145 -3.35 18.42 1.17
CA TRP A 145 -2.14 19.23 1.39
C TRP A 145 -1.47 19.70 0.08
N TYR A 146 -1.68 18.99 -1.04
CA TYR A 146 -1.15 19.40 -2.34
C TYR A 146 -1.94 20.58 -2.92
N ARG A 147 -3.25 20.63 -2.69
CA ARG A 147 -4.13 21.71 -3.14
C ARG A 147 -3.82 23.03 -2.45
N SER A 148 -3.39 23.00 -1.19
CA SER A 148 -3.02 24.22 -0.44
C SER A 148 -1.74 24.90 -0.95
N LYS A 149 -0.86 24.16 -1.63
CA LYS A 149 0.38 24.72 -2.22
C LYS A 149 0.19 25.29 -3.63
N GLN A 150 -0.92 24.98 -4.31
CA GLN A 150 -1.22 25.47 -5.67
C GLN A 150 -2.33 26.52 -5.70
N ALA A 151 -2.87 26.92 -4.55
CA ALA A 151 -3.80 28.04 -4.48
C ALA A 151 -3.07 29.30 -4.99
N PRO A 152 -3.58 30.00 -6.03
CA PRO A 152 -2.97 31.23 -6.49
C PRO A 152 -2.93 32.21 -5.32
N LYS A 153 -1.75 32.83 -5.15
CA LYS A 153 -1.54 33.87 -4.16
C LYS A 153 -2.59 34.98 -4.42
N PRO A 154 -3.37 35.40 -3.42
CA PRO A 154 -4.35 36.48 -3.64
C PRO A 154 -3.62 37.69 -4.20
N GLU A 155 -4.05 38.15 -5.38
CA GLU A 155 -3.55 39.38 -5.99
C GLU A 155 -3.76 40.51 -4.99
N ALA A 156 -2.67 41.24 -4.65
CA ALA A 156 -2.73 42.41 -3.85
C ALA A 156 -3.63 43.44 -4.57
N LYS A 157 -4.73 43.87 -3.94
CA LYS A 157 -5.57 44.95 -4.46
C LYS A 157 -4.69 46.19 -4.61
N PRO A 158 -4.69 46.87 -5.77
CA PRO A 158 -4.07 48.18 -5.89
C PRO A 158 -4.84 49.17 -5.03
N GLU A 159 -4.11 49.98 -4.22
CA GLU A 159 -4.62 51.13 -3.47
C GLU A 159 -5.07 52.26 -4.43
#